data_95b8abb231d9e500b9b4a676cd396aef
#
_entry.id   95b8abb231d9e500b9b4a676cd396aef
#
_cell.length_a   1.000
_cell.length_b   1.000
_cell.length_c   1.000
_cell.angle_alpha   90.00
_cell.angle_beta   90.00
_cell.angle_gamma   90.00
#
_symmetry.space_group_name_H-M   'P 1'
#
loop_
_entity.id
_entity.type
_entity.pdbx_description
1 polymer ?
#
loop_
_entity_poly.entity_id
_entity_poly.type
_entity_poly.pdbx_seq_one_letter_code
_entity_poly.pdbx_strand_id
1 'polypeptide(L)'
;MTGVHFMEFVWGRYSGLFYSAVGVLLFIAVGVLFGSFWFFFAIGFFLLFSIGLTDYFQKKRAVLGNFPLMGRFRFIFEAIRPELRQYFWEADSDELPYSRNQRAMVYQRSKQILAARPFGSDENQYLEDFSWLNHSISPTQIEDDNFQITVGAGRNAYHISILNISGTSFGSISPKAIQAFSLGAKKGGFAHNTGEGSFSKYHEKGGGDTIWQISTGYFGCRTEDGKFDSVQFAEKAKLPQVKMIEIKLSQGAKPGHGGMLLGAKVSPEIANTRNVTPYKDVISPHKHSEFSTPGELLKFVEKLRNLSEGKPVGIKLCIGHPWELVSIVKAMVQTDIYLDFITVDGSEGGTGAAPVEFTDHLGSPLRDAIVFVDNALIGAGIRDRVKIAASGKIVSAYDIVRVCAIGADWCNMARPFMFSVGCIQARDCASGHCPTGIAT
;
A
#
# COMPACT_ATOMS: atom_id res chain seq x y z
N MET A 1 10.46 -31.03 -3.66
CA MET A 1 10.11 -29.80 -4.42
C MET A 1 8.94 -30.17 -5.30
N THR A 2 7.78 -29.60 -5.03
CA THR A 2 6.55 -29.91 -5.77
C THR A 2 6.64 -29.30 -7.18
N GLY A 3 6.00 -29.92 -8.19
CA GLY A 3 6.08 -29.51 -9.61
C GLY A 3 5.76 -28.04 -9.90
N VAL A 4 5.01 -27.36 -9.02
CA VAL A 4 4.71 -25.92 -9.11
C VAL A 4 5.97 -25.06 -8.93
N HIS A 5 6.87 -25.41 -8.02
CA HIS A 5 8.13 -24.67 -7.84
C HIS A 5 9.09 -24.86 -9.02
N PHE A 6 9.11 -26.03 -9.64
CA PHE A 6 9.90 -26.28 -10.84
C PHE A 6 9.41 -25.47 -12.04
N MET A 7 8.10 -25.37 -12.24
CA MET A 7 7.50 -24.53 -13.29
C MET A 7 7.82 -23.04 -13.13
N GLU A 8 7.90 -22.51 -11.92
CA GLU A 8 8.32 -21.13 -11.66
C GLU A 8 9.77 -20.85 -12.09
N PHE A 9 10.65 -21.84 -11.98
CA PHE A 9 12.04 -21.72 -12.43
C PHE A 9 12.17 -21.80 -13.95
N VAL A 10 11.39 -22.65 -14.61
CA VAL A 10 11.51 -22.87 -16.06
C VAL A 10 10.71 -21.83 -16.87
N TRP A 11 9.47 -21.54 -16.47
CA TRP A 11 8.55 -20.68 -17.23
C TRP A 11 8.09 -19.44 -16.44
N GLY A 12 8.50 -19.30 -15.18
CA GLY A 12 8.09 -18.25 -14.29
C GLY A 12 9.13 -17.13 -14.10
N ARG A 13 9.02 -16.44 -12.99
CA ARG A 13 9.81 -15.24 -12.65
C ARG A 13 11.32 -15.47 -12.52
N TYR A 14 11.77 -16.69 -12.29
CA TYR A 14 13.20 -17.04 -12.17
C TYR A 14 13.79 -17.65 -13.43
N SER A 15 13.04 -17.66 -14.54
CA SER A 15 13.47 -18.26 -15.83
C SER A 15 14.78 -17.66 -16.34
N GLY A 16 14.99 -16.34 -16.21
CA GLY A 16 16.24 -15.70 -16.61
C GLY A 16 17.47 -16.24 -15.87
N LEU A 17 17.32 -16.49 -14.55
CA LEU A 17 18.38 -17.08 -13.74
C LEU A 17 18.60 -18.56 -14.12
N PHE A 18 17.52 -19.30 -14.32
CA PHE A 18 17.57 -20.70 -14.73
C PHE A 18 18.28 -20.89 -16.07
N TYR A 19 17.83 -20.16 -17.11
CA TYR A 19 18.42 -20.29 -18.45
C TYR A 19 19.85 -19.77 -18.53
N SER A 20 20.23 -18.77 -17.72
CA SER A 20 21.62 -18.35 -17.65
C SER A 20 22.51 -19.43 -17.02
N ALA A 21 22.07 -20.13 -15.99
CA ALA A 21 22.79 -21.27 -15.40
C ALA A 21 22.91 -22.45 -16.40
N VAL A 22 21.81 -22.81 -17.06
CA VAL A 22 21.79 -23.85 -18.09
C VAL A 22 22.72 -23.48 -19.26
N GLY A 23 22.74 -22.21 -19.68
CA GLY A 23 23.64 -21.71 -20.72
C GLY A 23 25.11 -21.87 -20.35
N VAL A 24 25.49 -21.59 -19.10
CA VAL A 24 26.87 -21.83 -18.64
C VAL A 24 27.27 -23.30 -18.82
N LEU A 25 26.45 -24.21 -18.31
CA LEU A 25 26.73 -25.66 -18.38
C LEU A 25 26.78 -26.15 -19.83
N LEU A 26 25.83 -25.72 -20.66
CA LEU A 26 25.75 -26.07 -22.07
C LEU A 26 27.00 -25.63 -22.82
N PHE A 27 27.40 -24.36 -22.72
CA PHE A 27 28.54 -23.84 -23.47
C PHE A 27 29.89 -24.28 -22.92
N ILE A 28 29.98 -24.69 -21.66
CA ILE A 28 31.16 -25.44 -21.17
C ILE A 28 31.25 -26.81 -21.86
N ALA A 29 30.15 -27.58 -21.89
CA ALA A 29 30.13 -28.89 -22.53
C ALA A 29 30.45 -28.81 -24.05
N VAL A 30 29.85 -27.82 -24.76
CA VAL A 30 30.14 -27.57 -26.18
C VAL A 30 31.59 -27.14 -26.37
N GLY A 31 32.16 -26.33 -25.49
CA GLY A 31 33.55 -25.89 -25.53
C GLY A 31 34.56 -27.05 -25.40
N VAL A 32 34.24 -28.03 -24.53
CA VAL A 32 35.03 -29.26 -24.38
C VAL A 32 34.95 -30.15 -25.61
N LEU A 33 33.79 -30.21 -26.26
CA LEU A 33 33.57 -31.09 -27.41
C LEU A 33 34.02 -30.52 -28.76
N PHE A 34 33.82 -29.20 -28.94
CA PHE A 34 33.94 -28.52 -30.25
C PHE A 34 34.98 -27.38 -30.28
N GLY A 35 35.70 -27.14 -29.17
CA GLY A 35 36.84 -26.22 -29.15
C GLY A 35 36.62 -24.95 -28.32
N SER A 36 37.71 -24.27 -28.03
CA SER A 36 37.81 -23.19 -27.02
C SER A 36 36.98 -21.94 -27.34
N PHE A 37 36.58 -21.71 -28.57
CA PHE A 37 35.75 -20.58 -28.97
C PHE A 37 34.41 -20.50 -28.17
N TRP A 38 33.82 -21.63 -27.87
CA TRP A 38 32.54 -21.72 -27.17
C TRP A 38 32.63 -21.31 -25.70
N PHE A 39 33.82 -21.34 -25.08
CA PHE A 39 33.99 -20.84 -23.72
C PHE A 39 33.72 -19.35 -23.58
N PHE A 40 33.86 -18.58 -24.70
CA PHE A 40 33.47 -17.16 -24.69
C PHE A 40 31.99 -16.96 -24.35
N PHE A 41 31.12 -17.82 -24.90
CA PHE A 41 29.69 -17.79 -24.57
C PHE A 41 29.41 -18.27 -23.15
N ALA A 42 30.16 -19.27 -22.66
CA ALA A 42 30.05 -19.72 -21.27
C ALA A 42 30.37 -18.58 -20.30
N ILE A 43 31.40 -17.78 -20.57
CA ILE A 43 31.74 -16.59 -19.78
C ILE A 43 30.60 -15.56 -19.83
N GLY A 44 30.02 -15.31 -21.01
CA GLY A 44 28.88 -14.40 -21.15
C GLY A 44 27.67 -14.85 -20.28
N PHE A 45 27.31 -16.12 -20.37
CA PHE A 45 26.22 -16.67 -19.55
C PHE A 45 26.57 -16.68 -18.06
N PHE A 46 27.82 -16.89 -17.66
CA PHE A 46 28.28 -16.80 -16.29
C PHE A 46 28.15 -15.37 -15.74
N LEU A 47 28.50 -14.37 -16.52
CA LEU A 47 28.29 -12.97 -16.15
C LEU A 47 26.81 -12.65 -15.94
N LEU A 48 25.95 -13.11 -16.88
CA LEU A 48 24.51 -12.94 -16.75
C LEU A 48 23.97 -13.64 -15.49
N PHE A 49 24.42 -14.87 -15.22
CA PHE A 49 24.04 -15.61 -14.03
C PHE A 49 24.47 -14.87 -12.73
N SER A 50 25.71 -14.37 -12.70
CA SER A 50 26.24 -13.61 -11.57
C SER A 50 25.45 -12.33 -11.31
N ILE A 51 25.06 -11.60 -12.38
CA ILE A 51 24.18 -10.44 -12.30
C ILE A 51 22.81 -10.87 -11.75
N GLY A 52 22.24 -11.97 -12.24
CA GLY A 52 20.98 -12.50 -11.77
C GLY A 52 20.99 -12.88 -10.28
N LEU A 53 22.09 -13.44 -9.78
CA LEU A 53 22.26 -13.73 -8.35
C LEU A 53 22.31 -12.44 -7.52
N THR A 54 23.02 -11.41 -7.97
CA THR A 54 23.03 -10.12 -7.26
C THR A 54 21.64 -9.49 -7.22
N ASP A 55 20.86 -9.63 -8.33
CA ASP A 55 19.48 -9.16 -8.38
C ASP A 55 18.57 -9.92 -7.41
N TYR A 56 18.77 -11.21 -7.25
CA TYR A 56 18.00 -12.04 -6.32
C TYR A 56 18.24 -11.66 -4.85
N PHE A 57 19.50 -11.43 -4.47
CA PHE A 57 19.86 -11.17 -3.08
C PHE A 57 19.78 -9.69 -2.67
N GLN A 58 19.76 -8.76 -3.62
CA GLN A 58 19.69 -7.34 -3.28
C GLN A 58 18.31 -6.97 -2.67
N LYS A 59 18.30 -5.89 -1.85
CA LYS A 59 17.11 -5.42 -1.13
C LYS A 59 16.61 -4.06 -1.60
N LYS A 60 17.26 -3.44 -2.59
CA LYS A 60 16.98 -2.06 -3.03
C LYS A 60 15.83 -1.97 -4.02
N ARG A 61 15.64 -2.98 -4.88
CA ARG A 61 14.66 -2.94 -5.98
C ARG A 61 13.83 -4.23 -6.01
N ALA A 62 12.56 -4.14 -5.64
CA ALA A 62 11.65 -5.30 -5.56
C ALA A 62 11.50 -6.02 -6.92
N VAL A 63 11.44 -5.27 -8.03
CA VAL A 63 11.34 -5.85 -9.38
C VAL A 63 12.50 -6.79 -9.69
N LEU A 64 13.74 -6.40 -9.39
CA LEU A 64 14.90 -7.25 -9.61
C LEU A 64 14.90 -8.47 -8.69
N GLY A 65 14.44 -8.32 -7.45
CA GLY A 65 14.30 -9.45 -6.54
C GLY A 65 13.22 -10.46 -6.95
N ASN A 66 12.16 -10.00 -7.63
CA ASN A 66 11.09 -10.83 -8.14
C ASN A 66 11.41 -11.48 -9.50
N PHE A 67 12.12 -10.76 -10.37
CA PHE A 67 12.53 -11.19 -11.71
C PHE A 67 14.02 -10.93 -11.90
N PRO A 68 14.90 -11.78 -11.29
CA PRO A 68 16.33 -11.63 -11.46
C PRO A 68 16.72 -11.66 -12.93
N LEU A 69 17.61 -10.79 -13.34
CA LEU A 69 18.07 -10.57 -14.69
C LEU A 69 16.98 -9.98 -15.62
N MET A 70 15.84 -10.63 -15.76
CA MET A 70 14.76 -10.18 -16.65
C MET A 70 14.17 -8.83 -16.23
N GLY A 71 14.09 -8.55 -14.93
CA GLY A 71 13.62 -7.27 -14.40
C GLY A 71 14.47 -6.06 -14.85
N ARG A 72 15.71 -6.28 -15.32
CA ARG A 72 16.57 -5.22 -15.84
C ARG A 72 16.08 -4.63 -17.15
N PHE A 73 15.40 -5.44 -17.99
CA PHE A 73 14.78 -4.92 -19.22
C PHE A 73 13.81 -3.78 -18.96
N ARG A 74 13.08 -3.86 -17.83
CA ARG A 74 12.23 -2.76 -17.43
C ARG A 74 12.99 -1.42 -17.33
N PHE A 75 14.15 -1.43 -16.67
CA PHE A 75 14.95 -0.20 -16.51
C PHE A 75 15.57 0.27 -17.82
N ILE A 76 15.88 -0.66 -18.73
CA ILE A 76 16.30 -0.32 -20.10
C ILE A 76 15.15 0.37 -20.84
N PHE A 77 13.94 -0.21 -20.82
CA PHE A 77 12.77 0.40 -21.46
C PHE A 77 12.36 1.72 -20.80
N GLU A 78 12.54 1.85 -19.48
CA GLU A 78 12.33 3.14 -18.80
C GLU A 78 13.36 4.20 -19.28
N ALA A 79 14.60 3.80 -19.55
CA ALA A 79 15.63 4.72 -20.00
C ALA A 79 15.39 5.23 -21.43
N ILE A 80 14.93 4.35 -22.35
CA ILE A 80 14.64 4.71 -23.75
C ILE A 80 13.21 5.20 -23.96
N ARG A 81 12.40 5.21 -22.92
CA ARG A 81 10.98 5.54 -23.01
C ARG A 81 10.68 6.98 -23.46
N PRO A 82 11.43 8.03 -23.04
CA PRO A 82 11.17 9.39 -23.50
C PRO A 82 11.16 9.49 -25.04
N GLU A 83 12.09 8.79 -25.69
CA GLU A 83 12.22 8.76 -27.15
C GLU A 83 11.08 7.97 -27.78
N LEU A 84 10.77 6.77 -27.23
CA LEU A 84 9.68 5.94 -27.72
C LEU A 84 8.33 6.65 -27.57
N ARG A 85 8.12 7.34 -26.44
CA ARG A 85 6.91 8.11 -26.19
C ARG A 85 6.75 9.25 -27.19
N GLN A 86 7.80 10.01 -27.43
CA GLN A 86 7.76 11.17 -28.32
C GLN A 86 7.25 10.83 -29.72
N TYR A 87 7.49 9.61 -30.20
CA TYR A 87 7.23 9.23 -31.58
C TYR A 87 6.10 8.20 -31.76
N PHE A 88 5.74 7.43 -30.73
CA PHE A 88 4.92 6.23 -30.94
C PHE A 88 3.74 6.03 -29.96
N TRP A 89 3.78 6.58 -28.73
CA TRP A 89 2.81 6.18 -27.70
C TRP A 89 2.25 7.34 -26.88
N GLU A 90 1.30 7.03 -26.04
CA GLU A 90 0.61 7.70 -24.96
C GLU A 90 0.63 9.24 -24.98
N ALA A 91 -0.52 9.86 -25.23
CA ALA A 91 -0.70 11.28 -25.03
C ALA A 91 -0.52 11.65 -23.53
N ASP A 92 -0.01 12.85 -23.25
CA ASP A 92 0.18 13.34 -21.88
C ASP A 92 -1.13 13.48 -21.11
N SER A 93 -2.25 13.57 -21.83
CA SER A 93 -3.62 13.65 -21.34
C SER A 93 -4.27 12.33 -20.94
N ASP A 94 -3.60 11.17 -21.12
CA ASP A 94 -4.14 9.89 -20.66
C ASP A 94 -4.06 9.81 -19.13
N GLU A 95 -5.13 10.21 -18.45
CA GLU A 95 -5.09 10.63 -17.05
C GLU A 95 -5.55 9.57 -16.03
N LEU A 96 -6.20 8.48 -16.43
CA LEU A 96 -6.86 7.60 -15.45
C LEU A 96 -6.24 6.19 -15.37
N PRO A 97 -6.14 5.64 -14.16
CA PRO A 97 -6.39 6.23 -12.83
C PRO A 97 -5.31 7.20 -12.35
N TYR A 98 -4.07 7.15 -12.88
CA TYR A 98 -2.98 8.10 -12.65
C TYR A 98 -2.36 8.50 -13.97
N SER A 99 -2.23 9.79 -14.20
CA SER A 99 -1.61 10.32 -15.40
C SER A 99 -0.15 9.86 -15.53
N ARG A 100 0.36 9.94 -16.75
CA ARG A 100 1.78 9.64 -17.00
C ARG A 100 2.68 10.58 -16.20
N ASN A 101 2.31 11.86 -16.12
CA ASN A 101 3.04 12.87 -15.36
C ASN A 101 3.13 12.53 -13.88
N GLN A 102 2.02 12.13 -13.25
CA GLN A 102 2.00 11.70 -11.85
C GLN A 102 2.92 10.49 -11.61
N ARG A 103 2.84 9.48 -12.48
CA ARG A 103 3.70 8.29 -12.38
C ARG A 103 5.17 8.63 -12.60
N ALA A 104 5.49 9.47 -13.58
CA ALA A 104 6.85 9.90 -13.90
C ALA A 104 7.50 10.62 -12.72
N MET A 105 6.78 11.54 -12.08
CA MET A 105 7.25 12.23 -10.89
C MET A 105 7.65 11.24 -9.77
N VAL A 106 6.82 10.23 -9.50
CA VAL A 106 7.13 9.22 -8.49
C VAL A 106 8.34 8.38 -8.90
N TYR A 107 8.44 7.96 -10.18
CA TYR A 107 9.60 7.21 -10.66
C TYR A 107 10.91 8.00 -10.57
N GLN A 108 10.88 9.30 -10.88
CA GLN A 108 12.05 10.18 -10.74
C GLN A 108 12.48 10.32 -9.28
N ARG A 109 11.53 10.65 -8.39
CA ARG A 109 11.80 10.80 -6.95
C ARG A 109 12.29 9.52 -6.31
N SER A 110 11.76 8.36 -6.68
CA SER A 110 12.20 7.06 -6.16
C SER A 110 13.64 6.71 -6.57
N LYS A 111 14.15 7.31 -7.63
CA LYS A 111 15.53 7.20 -8.13
C LYS A 111 16.43 8.32 -7.63
N GLN A 112 15.92 9.23 -6.80
CA GLN A 112 16.63 10.43 -6.34
C GLN A 112 17.04 11.38 -7.50
N ILE A 113 16.28 11.37 -8.58
CA ILE A 113 16.45 12.30 -9.70
C ILE A 113 15.62 13.55 -9.39
N LEU A 114 16.20 14.72 -9.64
CA LEU A 114 15.51 15.99 -9.44
C LEU A 114 14.28 16.06 -10.35
N ALA A 115 13.09 16.17 -9.72
CA ALA A 115 11.83 16.33 -10.43
C ALA A 115 11.58 17.82 -10.73
N ALA A 116 12.47 18.41 -11.52
CA ALA A 116 12.33 19.78 -12.01
C ALA A 116 11.70 19.80 -13.41
N ARG A 117 10.92 20.83 -13.71
CA ARG A 117 10.30 21.01 -15.01
C ARG A 117 10.79 22.29 -15.65
N PRO A 118 11.48 22.23 -16.79
CA PRO A 118 11.79 23.38 -17.61
C PRO A 118 10.54 23.85 -18.37
N PHE A 119 10.56 25.05 -18.87
CA PHE A 119 9.54 25.75 -19.69
C PHE A 119 8.26 26.16 -18.95
N GLY A 120 7.96 25.68 -17.76
CA GLY A 120 6.79 26.08 -16.98
C GLY A 120 5.85 24.92 -16.67
N SER A 121 4.56 25.22 -16.42
CA SER A 121 3.55 24.26 -16.02
C SER A 121 3.12 23.35 -17.17
N ASP A 122 2.97 22.05 -16.87
CA ASP A 122 2.32 21.08 -17.77
C ASP A 122 0.79 21.04 -17.55
N GLU A 123 0.28 21.78 -16.57
CA GLU A 123 -1.15 21.82 -16.24
C GLU A 123 -1.83 23.03 -16.91
N ASN A 124 -3.03 22.83 -17.39
CA ASN A 124 -3.86 23.94 -17.85
C ASN A 124 -4.53 24.63 -16.65
N GLN A 125 -3.99 25.77 -16.28
CA GLN A 125 -4.41 26.54 -15.10
C GLN A 125 -5.77 27.22 -15.24
N TYR A 126 -6.44 27.11 -16.40
CA TYR A 126 -7.73 27.73 -16.68
C TYR A 126 -8.87 26.70 -16.78
N LEU A 127 -8.62 25.44 -16.39
CA LEU A 127 -9.68 24.43 -16.27
C LEU A 127 -10.49 24.67 -14.98
N GLU A 128 -11.77 24.36 -15.01
CA GLU A 128 -12.70 24.56 -13.88
C GLU A 128 -12.31 23.77 -12.63
N ASP A 129 -11.65 22.64 -12.78
CA ASP A 129 -11.20 21.78 -11.69
C ASP A 129 -9.75 22.07 -11.23
N PHE A 130 -9.09 23.06 -11.85
CA PHE A 130 -7.75 23.47 -11.44
C PHE A 130 -7.76 24.06 -10.04
N SER A 131 -6.87 23.60 -9.19
CA SER A 131 -6.73 24.07 -7.83
C SER A 131 -5.28 24.49 -7.53
N TRP A 132 -5.09 25.51 -6.72
CA TRP A 132 -3.78 26.07 -6.38
C TRP A 132 -3.67 26.37 -4.89
N LEU A 133 -2.46 26.65 -4.43
CA LEU A 133 -2.15 27.18 -3.10
C LEU A 133 -1.65 28.61 -3.24
N ASN A 134 -2.16 29.49 -2.40
CA ASN A 134 -1.62 30.83 -2.30
C ASN A 134 -0.24 30.81 -1.63
N HIS A 135 0.67 31.69 -2.08
CA HIS A 135 1.98 31.87 -1.46
C HIS A 135 2.11 33.28 -0.89
N SER A 136 3.02 33.45 0.08
CA SER A 136 3.36 34.73 0.64
C SER A 136 4.63 35.32 -0.01
N ILE A 137 4.69 36.62 -0.18
CA ILE A 137 5.92 37.34 -0.53
C ILE A 137 6.89 37.41 0.66
N SER A 138 6.41 37.12 1.89
CA SER A 138 7.22 37.02 3.12
C SER A 138 6.91 35.66 3.81
N PRO A 139 7.42 34.56 3.29
CA PRO A 139 7.13 33.23 3.84
C PRO A 139 7.77 33.04 5.22
N THR A 140 7.06 32.34 6.10
CA THR A 140 7.62 31.88 7.38
C THR A 140 8.72 30.88 7.14
N GLN A 141 9.84 31.04 7.81
CA GLN A 141 10.89 30.03 7.83
C GLN A 141 10.45 28.83 8.66
N ILE A 142 10.69 27.63 8.15
CA ILE A 142 10.43 26.38 8.85
C ILE A 142 11.71 26.00 9.60
N GLU A 143 11.63 25.93 10.92
CA GLU A 143 12.75 25.58 11.79
C GLU A 143 12.97 24.05 11.89
N ASP A 144 11.87 23.28 11.82
CA ASP A 144 11.87 21.82 11.86
C ASP A 144 10.99 21.28 10.70
N ASP A 145 11.55 20.40 9.89
CA ASP A 145 10.87 19.74 8.77
C ASP A 145 10.27 18.37 9.15
N ASN A 146 10.40 17.96 10.41
CA ASN A 146 9.86 16.72 10.93
C ASN A 146 8.38 16.89 11.36
N PHE A 147 7.49 17.01 10.38
CA PHE A 147 6.06 17.18 10.62
C PHE A 147 5.42 15.90 11.17
N GLN A 148 5.10 15.89 12.46
CA GLN A 148 4.47 14.77 13.14
C GLN A 148 3.19 15.20 13.87
N ILE A 149 2.23 14.29 13.94
CA ILE A 149 0.95 14.45 14.61
C ILE A 149 0.87 13.45 15.77
N THR A 150 0.54 13.91 16.96
CA THR A 150 0.32 13.02 18.10
C THR A 150 -1.07 12.43 18.04
N VAL A 151 -1.15 11.08 18.08
CA VAL A 151 -2.40 10.30 18.08
C VAL A 151 -2.48 9.47 19.32
N GLY A 152 -3.65 9.45 19.96
CA GLY A 152 -3.87 8.80 21.25
C GLY A 152 -3.35 9.60 22.44
N ALA A 153 -3.35 9.00 23.62
CA ALA A 153 -2.95 9.61 24.87
C ALA A 153 -2.06 8.68 25.71
N GLY A 154 -1.37 9.27 26.70
CA GLY A 154 -0.53 8.54 27.64
C GLY A 154 0.75 7.98 27.03
N ARG A 155 1.31 6.94 27.66
CA ARG A 155 2.63 6.39 27.32
C ARG A 155 2.71 5.72 25.94
N ASN A 156 1.56 5.33 25.38
CA ASN A 156 1.48 4.64 24.08
C ASN A 156 0.91 5.55 22.97
N ALA A 157 0.84 6.87 23.20
CA ALA A 157 0.59 7.84 22.14
C ALA A 157 1.66 7.68 21.05
N TYR A 158 1.25 7.80 19.78
CA TYR A 158 2.16 7.67 18.66
C TYR A 158 2.30 8.99 17.90
N HIS A 159 3.55 9.35 17.59
CA HIS A 159 3.87 10.52 16.76
C HIS A 159 3.95 10.08 15.31
N ILE A 160 2.84 10.22 14.59
CA ILE A 160 2.74 9.80 13.20
C ILE A 160 3.19 10.90 12.24
N SER A 161 3.91 10.55 11.19
CA SER A 161 4.28 11.48 10.12
C SER A 161 3.04 11.97 9.36
N ILE A 162 3.12 13.16 8.75
CA ILE A 162 2.07 13.67 7.85
C ILE A 162 1.90 12.81 6.58
N LEU A 163 2.88 11.97 6.25
CA LEU A 163 2.84 11.03 5.13
C LEU A 163 3.12 9.61 5.62
N ASN A 164 2.22 8.67 5.30
CA ASN A 164 2.35 7.26 5.64
C ASN A 164 1.96 6.36 4.48
N ILE A 165 2.35 5.07 4.55
CA ILE A 165 1.91 4.07 3.57
C ILE A 165 0.52 3.57 3.96
N SER A 166 -0.46 3.74 3.07
CA SER A 166 -1.83 3.23 3.22
C SER A 166 -1.87 1.70 3.21
N GLY A 167 -3.01 1.14 3.61
CA GLY A 167 -3.23 -0.30 3.73
C GLY A 167 -2.88 -1.08 2.47
N THR A 168 -1.81 -1.87 2.54
CA THR A 168 -1.34 -2.76 1.49
C THR A 168 -1.15 -4.17 2.05
N SER A 169 -2.06 -5.07 1.66
CA SER A 169 -2.15 -6.41 2.27
C SER A 169 -1.08 -7.36 1.77
N PHE A 170 -0.41 -8.06 2.69
CA PHE A 170 0.39 -9.23 2.34
C PHE A 170 -0.49 -10.31 1.69
N GLY A 171 -0.10 -10.78 0.52
CA GLY A 171 -0.89 -11.67 -0.33
C GLY A 171 -1.62 -10.95 -1.46
N SER A 172 -2.00 -9.68 -1.29
CA SER A 172 -2.40 -8.82 -2.42
C SER A 172 -1.17 -8.27 -3.13
N ILE A 173 -0.14 -7.90 -2.37
CA ILE A 173 1.18 -7.56 -2.90
C ILE A 173 2.25 -8.55 -2.41
N SER A 174 3.37 -8.60 -3.12
CA SER A 174 4.42 -9.59 -2.94
C SER A 174 5.19 -9.40 -1.62
N PRO A 175 5.84 -10.48 -1.12
CA PRO A 175 6.73 -10.41 0.03
C PRO A 175 7.80 -9.32 -0.08
N LYS A 176 8.41 -9.19 -1.26
CA LYS A 176 9.46 -8.20 -1.53
C LYS A 176 8.93 -6.77 -1.49
N ALA A 177 7.70 -6.54 -1.98
CA ALA A 177 7.06 -5.23 -1.92
C ALA A 177 6.72 -4.84 -0.47
N ILE A 178 6.15 -5.75 0.32
CA ILE A 178 5.89 -5.51 1.76
C ILE A 178 7.17 -5.18 2.51
N GLN A 179 8.23 -5.97 2.30
CA GLN A 179 9.52 -5.73 2.97
C GLN A 179 10.14 -4.39 2.56
N ALA A 180 10.05 -4.03 1.28
CA ALA A 180 10.53 -2.74 0.78
C ALA A 180 9.77 -1.57 1.41
N PHE A 181 8.45 -1.67 1.52
CA PHE A 181 7.62 -0.65 2.17
C PHE A 181 7.95 -0.50 3.65
N SER A 182 8.02 -1.60 4.40
CA SER A 182 8.35 -1.55 5.81
C SER A 182 9.76 -0.99 6.06
N LEU A 183 10.74 -1.36 5.23
CA LEU A 183 12.09 -0.80 5.30
C LEU A 183 12.11 0.70 4.92
N GLY A 184 11.33 1.09 3.91
CA GLY A 184 11.16 2.49 3.51
C GLY A 184 10.52 3.32 4.62
N ALA A 185 9.48 2.79 5.26
CA ALA A 185 8.84 3.40 6.42
C ALA A 185 9.82 3.64 7.57
N LYS A 186 10.64 2.63 7.90
CA LYS A 186 11.70 2.76 8.90
C LYS A 186 12.71 3.86 8.57
N LYS A 187 13.16 3.91 7.31
CA LYS A 187 14.14 4.90 6.87
C LYS A 187 13.58 6.32 6.82
N GLY A 188 12.31 6.45 6.47
CA GLY A 188 11.63 7.73 6.32
C GLY A 188 10.95 8.23 7.60
N GLY A 189 10.97 7.47 8.70
CA GLY A 189 10.34 7.86 9.95
C GLY A 189 8.81 7.95 9.87
N PHE A 190 8.17 7.09 9.03
CA PHE A 190 6.72 7.04 8.88
C PHE A 190 6.17 5.62 9.02
N ALA A 191 4.85 5.48 9.10
CA ALA A 191 4.19 4.20 9.33
C ALA A 191 3.79 3.48 8.04
N HIS A 192 3.73 2.14 8.10
CA HIS A 192 3.16 1.28 7.08
C HIS A 192 1.89 0.61 7.61
N ASN A 193 0.75 0.87 6.98
CA ASN A 193 -0.51 0.18 7.28
C ASN A 193 -0.54 -1.21 6.61
N THR A 194 -0.79 -2.26 7.40
CA THR A 194 -0.76 -3.65 6.92
C THR A 194 -1.84 -3.99 5.90
N GLY A 195 -2.86 -3.14 5.76
CA GLY A 195 -4.09 -3.57 5.13
C GLY A 195 -4.69 -4.79 5.86
N GLU A 196 -5.66 -5.44 5.24
CA GLU A 196 -6.35 -6.59 5.85
C GLU A 196 -5.53 -7.90 5.86
N GLY A 197 -4.31 -7.90 5.33
CA GLY A 197 -3.45 -9.09 5.21
C GLY A 197 -2.77 -9.55 6.51
N SER A 198 -3.02 -8.90 7.63
CA SER A 198 -2.35 -9.08 8.90
C SER A 198 -0.88 -8.63 8.91
N PHE A 199 -0.30 -8.56 10.09
CA PHE A 199 1.13 -8.32 10.28
C PHE A 199 1.91 -9.59 9.89
N SER A 200 2.82 -9.49 8.95
CA SER A 200 3.60 -10.60 8.41
C SER A 200 5.07 -10.51 8.79
N LYS A 201 5.80 -11.63 8.68
CA LYS A 201 7.26 -11.65 8.86
C LYS A 201 8.03 -10.66 7.97
N TYR A 202 7.42 -10.17 6.89
CA TYR A 202 8.04 -9.19 5.98
C TYR A 202 7.90 -7.77 6.50
N HIS A 203 6.82 -7.45 7.24
CA HIS A 203 6.72 -6.23 8.02
C HIS A 203 7.79 -6.23 9.13
N GLU A 204 7.92 -7.35 9.85
CA GLU A 204 8.90 -7.53 10.92
C GLU A 204 10.34 -7.34 10.39
N LYS A 205 10.70 -8.02 9.31
CA LYS A 205 12.03 -7.90 8.68
C LYS A 205 12.34 -6.49 8.17
N GLY A 206 11.36 -5.75 7.70
CA GLY A 206 11.52 -4.36 7.28
C GLY A 206 11.80 -3.43 8.45
N GLY A 207 11.21 -3.71 9.60
CA GLY A 207 11.45 -3.02 10.87
C GLY A 207 10.85 -1.63 10.97
N GLY A 208 9.90 -1.28 10.07
CA GLY A 208 9.17 -0.01 10.11
C GLY A 208 8.00 -0.04 11.08
N ASP A 209 7.63 1.13 11.60
CA ASP A 209 6.43 1.29 12.40
C ASP A 209 5.19 0.89 11.60
N THR A 210 4.23 0.26 12.26
CA THR A 210 3.11 -0.38 11.59
C THR A 210 1.78 0.04 12.21
N ILE A 211 0.81 0.35 11.35
CA ILE A 211 -0.62 0.43 11.70
C ILE A 211 -1.23 -0.91 11.34
N TRP A 212 -1.66 -1.68 12.34
CA TRP A 212 -2.29 -2.98 12.08
C TRP A 212 -3.77 -2.81 11.81
N GLN A 213 -4.18 -3.14 10.58
CA GLN A 213 -5.57 -3.04 10.15
C GLN A 213 -6.34 -4.33 10.43
N ILE A 214 -7.46 -4.20 11.10
CA ILE A 214 -8.42 -5.28 11.42
C ILE A 214 -9.64 -5.11 10.53
N SER A 215 -9.85 -6.05 9.59
CA SER A 215 -11.03 -6.08 8.73
C SER A 215 -12.05 -7.10 9.20
N THR A 216 -13.16 -7.20 8.48
CA THR A 216 -14.27 -8.13 8.74
C THR A 216 -13.87 -9.61 8.71
N GLY A 217 -12.73 -9.96 8.13
CA GLY A 217 -12.18 -11.31 8.11
C GLY A 217 -11.28 -11.64 9.30
N TYR A 218 -10.94 -10.65 10.16
CA TYR A 218 -10.06 -10.78 11.34
C TYR A 218 -8.74 -11.51 11.08
N PHE A 219 -8.19 -11.37 9.86
CA PHE A 219 -7.00 -12.10 9.47
C PHE A 219 -5.83 -11.87 10.42
N GLY A 220 -5.26 -13.00 10.89
CA GLY A 220 -4.17 -13.01 11.85
C GLY A 220 -4.57 -12.87 13.32
N CYS A 221 -5.86 -12.66 13.60
CA CYS A 221 -6.46 -12.71 14.96
C CYS A 221 -7.87 -13.29 14.89
N ARG A 222 -8.02 -14.44 14.21
CA ARG A 222 -9.29 -15.11 14.01
C ARG A 222 -9.29 -16.54 14.52
N THR A 223 -10.44 -16.99 14.96
CA THR A 223 -10.72 -18.39 15.24
C THR A 223 -10.89 -19.20 13.94
N GLU A 224 -10.95 -20.51 14.02
CA GLU A 224 -11.17 -21.38 12.86
C GLU A 224 -12.50 -21.10 12.14
N ASP A 225 -13.55 -20.73 12.91
CA ASP A 225 -14.87 -20.34 12.37
C ASP A 225 -14.93 -18.88 11.90
N GLY A 226 -13.79 -18.17 11.92
CA GLY A 226 -13.65 -16.84 11.34
C GLY A 226 -14.06 -15.68 12.22
N LYS A 227 -14.28 -15.88 13.51
CA LYS A 227 -14.60 -14.83 14.49
C LYS A 227 -13.33 -14.21 15.08
N PHE A 228 -13.49 -13.08 15.75
CA PHE A 228 -12.40 -12.39 16.43
C PHE A 228 -11.85 -13.21 17.60
N ASP A 229 -10.52 -13.35 17.66
CA ASP A 229 -9.77 -14.00 18.73
C ASP A 229 -8.97 -12.96 19.52
N SER A 230 -9.41 -12.71 20.75
CA SER A 230 -8.81 -11.70 21.64
C SER A 230 -7.38 -12.06 22.07
N VAL A 231 -7.04 -13.35 22.18
CA VAL A 231 -5.70 -13.79 22.60
C VAL A 231 -4.70 -13.56 21.48
N GLN A 232 -5.00 -14.06 20.29
CA GLN A 232 -4.15 -13.85 19.10
C GLN A 232 -4.01 -12.35 18.76
N PHE A 233 -5.08 -11.57 18.96
CA PHE A 233 -5.02 -10.13 18.81
C PHE A 233 -4.03 -9.51 19.79
N ALA A 234 -4.16 -9.79 21.08
CA ALA A 234 -3.32 -9.21 22.12
C ALA A 234 -1.83 -9.54 21.91
N GLU A 235 -1.51 -10.77 21.51
CA GLU A 235 -0.12 -11.18 21.20
C GLU A 235 0.50 -10.32 20.09
N LYS A 236 -0.19 -10.12 18.97
CA LYS A 236 0.30 -9.31 17.86
C LYS A 236 0.26 -7.81 18.13
N ALA A 237 -0.80 -7.34 18.77
CA ALA A 237 -0.96 -5.92 19.08
C ALA A 237 0.14 -5.38 19.99
N LYS A 238 0.73 -6.23 20.84
CA LYS A 238 1.84 -5.88 21.75
C LYS A 238 3.21 -5.80 21.07
N LEU A 239 3.34 -6.29 19.84
CA LEU A 239 4.61 -6.20 19.11
C LEU A 239 5.11 -4.73 19.05
N PRO A 240 6.40 -4.47 19.28
CA PRO A 240 6.94 -3.09 19.33
C PRO A 240 6.73 -2.28 18.07
N GLN A 241 6.68 -2.94 16.89
CA GLN A 241 6.45 -2.29 15.60
C GLN A 241 4.99 -1.91 15.38
N VAL A 242 4.03 -2.56 16.05
CA VAL A 242 2.62 -2.21 15.96
C VAL A 242 2.38 -0.98 16.82
N LYS A 243 2.16 0.17 16.20
CA LYS A 243 1.99 1.45 16.91
C LYS A 243 0.53 1.84 17.06
N MET A 244 -0.30 1.51 16.09
CA MET A 244 -1.71 1.86 16.06
C MET A 244 -2.54 0.69 15.54
N ILE A 245 -3.83 0.68 15.88
CA ILE A 245 -4.81 -0.30 15.40
C ILE A 245 -5.88 0.44 14.58
N GLU A 246 -6.21 -0.09 13.41
CA GLU A 246 -7.24 0.48 12.52
C GLU A 246 -8.32 -0.56 12.22
N ILE A 247 -9.56 -0.32 12.62
CA ILE A 247 -10.73 -1.14 12.27
C ILE A 247 -11.23 -0.69 10.90
N LYS A 248 -11.16 -1.55 9.89
CA LYS A 248 -11.65 -1.25 8.55
C LYS A 248 -13.14 -1.58 8.42
N LEU A 249 -13.96 -0.56 8.33
CA LEU A 249 -15.40 -0.68 8.06
C LEU A 249 -15.69 -0.79 6.56
N SER A 250 -15.04 0.05 5.76
CA SER A 250 -15.15 0.04 4.29
C SER A 250 -13.90 0.63 3.63
N GLN A 251 -13.89 0.69 2.31
CA GLN A 251 -12.82 1.29 1.50
C GLN A 251 -13.39 1.94 0.23
N GLY A 252 -12.69 2.93 -0.32
CA GLY A 252 -13.17 3.74 -1.44
C GLY A 252 -13.46 2.96 -2.71
N ALA A 253 -12.57 2.05 -3.10
CA ALA A 253 -12.70 1.32 -4.37
C ALA A 253 -13.88 0.33 -4.43
N LYS A 254 -14.38 -0.10 -3.30
CA LYS A 254 -15.51 -1.06 -3.22
C LYS A 254 -16.23 -0.95 -1.88
N PRO A 255 -16.94 0.15 -1.63
CA PRO A 255 -17.73 0.30 -0.42
C PRO A 255 -18.78 -0.80 -0.32
N GLY A 256 -18.98 -1.35 0.89
CA GLY A 256 -19.96 -2.42 1.13
C GLY A 256 -19.60 -3.80 0.54
N HIS A 257 -18.43 -3.95 -0.07
CA HIS A 257 -17.93 -5.23 -0.59
C HIS A 257 -16.73 -5.72 0.23
N GLY A 258 -16.77 -6.95 0.71
CA GLY A 258 -15.67 -7.57 1.44
C GLY A 258 -14.39 -7.73 0.62
N GLY A 259 -13.28 -8.00 1.30
CA GLY A 259 -12.02 -8.35 0.64
C GLY A 259 -12.14 -9.69 -0.08
N MET A 260 -11.49 -9.83 -1.24
CA MET A 260 -11.38 -11.08 -1.97
C MET A 260 -9.93 -11.36 -2.33
N LEU A 261 -9.47 -12.57 -2.05
CA LEU A 261 -8.17 -13.09 -2.49
C LEU A 261 -8.39 -14.47 -3.10
N LEU A 262 -8.08 -14.60 -4.39
CA LEU A 262 -8.25 -15.85 -5.12
C LEU A 262 -7.35 -16.94 -4.57
N GLY A 263 -7.84 -18.17 -4.51
CA GLY A 263 -7.16 -19.36 -3.98
C GLY A 263 -5.80 -19.61 -4.63
N ALA A 264 -5.67 -19.32 -5.92
CA ALA A 264 -4.38 -19.42 -6.63
C ALA A 264 -3.27 -18.54 -6.02
N LYS A 265 -3.63 -17.44 -5.33
CA LYS A 265 -2.69 -16.55 -4.60
C LYS A 265 -2.48 -16.96 -3.14
N VAL A 266 -3.36 -17.79 -2.58
CA VAL A 266 -3.31 -18.20 -1.17
C VAL A 266 -2.29 -19.32 -0.96
N SER A 267 -1.00 -18.95 -1.00
CA SER A 267 0.08 -19.88 -0.66
C SER A 267 0.02 -20.33 0.80
N PRO A 268 0.68 -21.44 1.19
CA PRO A 268 0.75 -21.86 2.60
C PRO A 268 1.24 -20.77 3.55
N GLU A 269 2.15 -19.93 3.09
CA GLU A 269 2.67 -18.81 3.88
C GLU A 269 1.62 -17.71 4.12
N ILE A 270 0.88 -17.35 3.07
CA ILE A 270 -0.22 -16.38 3.16
C ILE A 270 -1.33 -16.94 4.03
N ALA A 271 -1.66 -18.23 3.85
CA ALA A 271 -2.67 -18.93 4.63
C ALA A 271 -2.33 -18.92 6.12
N ASN A 272 -1.09 -19.24 6.47
CA ASN A 272 -0.62 -19.21 7.86
C ASN A 272 -0.66 -17.78 8.45
N THR A 273 -0.25 -16.76 7.69
CA THR A 273 -0.28 -15.36 8.16
C THR A 273 -1.71 -14.87 8.43
N ARG A 274 -2.67 -15.31 7.62
CA ARG A 274 -4.09 -14.91 7.69
C ARG A 274 -4.97 -15.83 8.53
N ASN A 275 -4.46 -16.98 8.97
CA ASN A 275 -5.21 -18.06 9.62
C ASN A 275 -6.37 -18.56 8.73
N VAL A 276 -6.06 -18.98 7.50
CA VAL A 276 -7.02 -19.48 6.51
C VAL A 276 -6.49 -20.74 5.82
N THR A 277 -7.34 -21.46 5.09
CA THR A 277 -6.96 -22.66 4.35
C THR A 277 -6.18 -22.30 3.08
N PRO A 278 -5.01 -22.93 2.83
CA PRO A 278 -4.25 -22.70 1.61
C PRO A 278 -5.05 -23.09 0.34
N TYR A 279 -4.77 -22.39 -0.76
CA TYR A 279 -5.30 -22.65 -2.11
C TYR A 279 -6.83 -22.60 -2.23
N LYS A 280 -7.52 -21.98 -1.25
CA LYS A 280 -8.97 -21.71 -1.32
C LYS A 280 -9.20 -20.20 -1.41
N ASP A 281 -10.26 -19.81 -2.12
CA ASP A 281 -10.69 -18.41 -2.17
C ASP A 281 -11.00 -17.91 -0.77
N VAL A 282 -10.48 -16.72 -0.45
CA VAL A 282 -10.69 -16.07 0.83
C VAL A 282 -11.57 -14.84 0.60
N ILE A 283 -12.82 -14.94 1.03
CA ILE A 283 -13.80 -13.86 0.93
C ILE A 283 -14.09 -13.35 2.34
N SER A 284 -13.88 -12.06 2.56
CA SER A 284 -14.20 -11.42 3.84
C SER A 284 -15.71 -11.15 3.91
N PRO A 285 -16.33 -11.31 5.07
CA PRO A 285 -17.72 -10.90 5.29
C PRO A 285 -17.96 -9.41 4.96
N HIS A 286 -19.18 -9.04 4.64
CA HIS A 286 -19.54 -7.64 4.35
C HIS A 286 -19.53 -6.74 5.59
N LYS A 287 -19.72 -7.31 6.77
CA LYS A 287 -19.76 -6.59 8.06
C LYS A 287 -18.98 -7.33 9.14
N HIS A 288 -18.58 -6.62 10.16
CA HIS A 288 -17.99 -7.21 11.36
C HIS A 288 -19.00 -8.04 12.14
N SER A 289 -18.53 -9.13 12.75
CA SER A 289 -19.35 -9.97 13.66
C SER A 289 -19.39 -9.44 15.10
N GLU A 290 -18.40 -8.62 15.48
CA GLU A 290 -18.23 -8.12 16.85
C GLU A 290 -19.18 -6.96 17.20
N PHE A 291 -19.77 -6.30 16.21
CA PHE A 291 -20.67 -5.18 16.41
C PHE A 291 -21.66 -5.01 15.24
N SER A 292 -22.83 -4.45 15.55
CA SER A 292 -23.91 -4.13 14.60
C SER A 292 -24.40 -2.70 14.74
N THR A 293 -24.04 -2.03 15.83
CA THR A 293 -24.45 -0.65 16.14
C THR A 293 -23.21 0.23 16.41
N PRO A 294 -23.32 1.56 16.25
CA PRO A 294 -22.24 2.48 16.62
C PRO A 294 -21.77 2.34 18.08
N GLY A 295 -22.68 2.13 19.02
CA GLY A 295 -22.32 1.93 20.43
C GLY A 295 -21.53 0.63 20.67
N GLU A 296 -21.87 -0.46 19.98
CA GLU A 296 -21.11 -1.70 20.03
C GLU A 296 -19.73 -1.55 19.35
N LEU A 297 -19.62 -0.80 18.24
CA LEU A 297 -18.36 -0.45 17.64
C LEU A 297 -17.43 0.23 18.65
N LEU A 298 -17.92 1.22 19.39
CA LEU A 298 -17.10 1.94 20.37
C LEU A 298 -16.69 1.04 21.55
N LYS A 299 -17.54 0.12 22.00
CA LYS A 299 -17.15 -0.90 22.97
C LYS A 299 -16.08 -1.84 22.43
N PHE A 300 -16.13 -2.18 21.14
CA PHE A 300 -15.09 -2.96 20.49
C PHE A 300 -13.78 -2.17 20.38
N VAL A 301 -13.82 -0.88 20.07
CA VAL A 301 -12.65 0.03 20.09
C VAL A 301 -11.99 0.02 21.47
N GLU A 302 -12.77 0.17 22.54
CA GLU A 302 -12.27 0.14 23.92
C GLU A 302 -11.67 -1.23 24.28
N LYS A 303 -12.32 -2.33 23.87
CA LYS A 303 -11.77 -3.69 24.00
C LYS A 303 -10.39 -3.82 23.32
N LEU A 304 -10.25 -3.35 22.07
CA LEU A 304 -8.98 -3.41 21.36
C LEU A 304 -7.91 -2.52 22.00
N ARG A 305 -8.28 -1.33 22.47
CA ARG A 305 -7.38 -0.42 23.18
C ARG A 305 -6.85 -1.07 24.46
N ASN A 306 -7.68 -1.73 25.23
CA ASN A 306 -7.29 -2.45 26.44
C ASN A 306 -6.38 -3.65 26.13
N LEU A 307 -6.70 -4.44 25.11
CA LEU A 307 -5.89 -5.60 24.69
C LEU A 307 -4.53 -5.20 24.09
N SER A 308 -4.41 -4.00 23.54
CA SER A 308 -3.18 -3.45 22.96
C SER A 308 -2.39 -2.57 23.94
N GLU A 309 -2.72 -2.60 25.24
CA GLU A 309 -2.07 -1.80 26.30
C GLU A 309 -2.18 -0.29 26.13
N GLY A 310 -3.28 0.18 25.54
CA GLY A 310 -3.57 1.60 25.36
C GLY A 310 -3.01 2.20 24.06
N LYS A 311 -2.67 1.40 23.07
CA LYS A 311 -2.32 1.92 21.73
C LYS A 311 -3.52 2.60 21.07
N PRO A 312 -3.29 3.63 20.25
CA PRO A 312 -4.37 4.33 19.55
C PRO A 312 -5.18 3.38 18.66
N VAL A 313 -6.51 3.50 18.73
CA VAL A 313 -7.48 2.71 17.96
C VAL A 313 -8.39 3.65 17.18
N GLY A 314 -8.40 3.51 15.85
CA GLY A 314 -9.27 4.26 14.96
C GLY A 314 -10.03 3.36 14.00
N ILE A 315 -10.76 4.01 13.09
CA ILE A 315 -11.52 3.34 12.05
C ILE A 315 -11.08 3.83 10.66
N LYS A 316 -11.31 3.00 9.65
CA LYS A 316 -11.21 3.38 8.23
C LYS A 316 -12.55 3.13 7.55
N LEU A 317 -13.04 4.15 6.81
CA LEU A 317 -14.25 4.03 6.03
C LEU A 317 -14.22 4.91 4.77
N CYS A 318 -14.98 4.50 3.76
CA CYS A 318 -15.45 5.40 2.71
C CYS A 318 -16.82 5.94 3.16
N ILE A 319 -17.02 7.24 3.04
CA ILE A 319 -18.33 7.84 3.38
C ILE A 319 -19.34 7.42 2.32
N GLY A 320 -20.37 6.71 2.78
CA GLY A 320 -21.57 6.39 2.00
C GLY A 320 -22.72 7.28 2.44
N HIS A 321 -23.63 6.73 3.24
CA HIS A 321 -24.68 7.53 3.83
C HIS A 321 -24.17 8.43 4.96
N PRO A 322 -24.34 9.77 4.85
CA PRO A 322 -23.83 10.72 5.86
C PRO A 322 -24.27 10.42 7.28
N TRP A 323 -25.52 9.96 7.46
CA TRP A 323 -26.07 9.65 8.79
C TRP A 323 -25.38 8.48 9.50
N GLU A 324 -24.70 7.58 8.80
CA GLU A 324 -23.93 6.50 9.43
C GLU A 324 -22.73 7.06 10.19
N LEU A 325 -21.96 7.98 9.59
CA LEU A 325 -20.90 8.68 10.30
C LEU A 325 -21.43 9.54 11.44
N VAL A 326 -22.49 10.32 11.20
CA VAL A 326 -23.13 11.14 12.26
C VAL A 326 -23.58 10.28 13.42
N SER A 327 -24.08 9.06 13.16
CA SER A 327 -24.46 8.12 14.21
C SER A 327 -23.25 7.64 15.04
N ILE A 328 -22.08 7.44 14.42
CA ILE A 328 -20.84 7.11 15.15
C ILE A 328 -20.39 8.31 15.98
N VAL A 329 -20.40 9.52 15.42
CA VAL A 329 -20.05 10.76 16.14
C VAL A 329 -20.99 10.97 17.34
N LYS A 330 -22.29 10.80 17.15
CA LYS A 330 -23.28 10.88 18.25
C LYS A 330 -23.01 9.83 19.34
N ALA A 331 -22.71 8.60 18.94
CA ALA A 331 -22.39 7.54 19.89
C ALA A 331 -21.13 7.85 20.70
N MET A 332 -20.08 8.44 20.10
CA MET A 332 -18.88 8.89 20.82
C MET A 332 -19.23 9.88 21.94
N VAL A 333 -20.06 10.89 21.64
CA VAL A 333 -20.50 11.88 22.61
C VAL A 333 -21.37 11.26 23.71
N GLN A 334 -22.25 10.30 23.35
CA GLN A 334 -23.16 9.66 24.31
C GLN A 334 -22.47 8.67 25.26
N THR A 335 -21.43 7.98 24.79
CA THR A 335 -20.75 6.94 25.55
C THR A 335 -19.47 7.42 26.24
N ASP A 336 -18.98 8.62 25.90
CA ASP A 336 -17.67 9.16 26.27
C ASP A 336 -16.50 8.24 25.85
N ILE A 337 -16.72 7.37 24.84
CA ILE A 337 -15.71 6.52 24.23
C ILE A 337 -15.38 7.11 22.86
N TYR A 338 -14.16 7.59 22.68
CA TYR A 338 -13.71 8.26 21.46
C TYR A 338 -12.78 7.39 20.63
N LEU A 339 -12.91 7.49 19.30
CA LEU A 339 -11.90 7.05 18.38
C LEU A 339 -10.67 7.95 18.52
N ASP A 340 -9.48 7.38 18.40
CA ASP A 340 -8.25 8.19 18.34
C ASP A 340 -8.08 8.83 16.96
N PHE A 341 -8.56 8.16 15.89
CA PHE A 341 -8.53 8.67 14.52
C PHE A 341 -9.60 8.04 13.61
N ILE A 342 -9.88 8.75 12.52
CA ILE A 342 -10.74 8.29 11.43
C ILE A 342 -9.95 8.41 10.13
N THR A 343 -9.70 7.28 9.45
CA THR A 343 -9.15 7.27 8.09
C THR A 343 -10.29 7.37 7.09
N VAL A 344 -10.40 8.51 6.44
CA VAL A 344 -11.34 8.78 5.34
C VAL A 344 -10.72 8.27 4.04
N ASP A 345 -11.32 7.23 3.46
CA ASP A 345 -10.89 6.65 2.18
C ASP A 345 -11.83 7.14 1.08
N GLY A 346 -11.38 8.06 0.23
CA GLY A 346 -12.20 8.60 -0.86
C GLY A 346 -12.62 7.52 -1.87
N SER A 347 -13.71 7.75 -2.59
CA SER A 347 -14.22 6.84 -3.65
C SER A 347 -13.18 6.57 -4.72
N GLU A 348 -12.27 7.51 -4.97
CA GLU A 348 -11.11 7.37 -5.86
C GLU A 348 -10.01 6.43 -5.33
N GLY A 349 -10.19 5.85 -4.16
CA GLY A 349 -9.33 4.81 -3.60
C GLY A 349 -9.16 3.61 -4.55
N GLY A 350 -8.13 2.81 -4.36
CA GLY A 350 -7.82 1.68 -5.22
C GLY A 350 -7.81 0.35 -4.48
N THR A 351 -8.01 -0.72 -5.25
CA THR A 351 -7.86 -2.11 -4.78
C THR A 351 -7.34 -2.99 -5.91
N GLY A 352 -6.90 -4.21 -5.59
CA GLY A 352 -6.48 -5.18 -6.61
C GLY A 352 -7.64 -5.85 -7.35
N ALA A 353 -8.84 -5.86 -6.76
CA ALA A 353 -10.03 -6.49 -7.34
C ALA A 353 -11.29 -5.80 -6.82
N ALA A 354 -12.04 -5.14 -7.71
CA ALA A 354 -13.34 -4.57 -7.44
C ALA A 354 -14.21 -4.63 -8.70
N PRO A 355 -15.54 -4.77 -8.57
CA PRO A 355 -16.46 -4.53 -9.68
C PRO A 355 -16.30 -3.09 -10.20
N VAL A 356 -16.42 -2.90 -11.52
CA VAL A 356 -16.23 -1.59 -12.16
C VAL A 356 -17.24 -0.57 -11.63
N GLU A 357 -18.49 -0.97 -11.49
CA GLU A 357 -19.57 -0.12 -10.99
C GLU A 357 -19.32 0.38 -9.56
N PHE A 358 -18.70 -0.47 -8.71
CA PHE A 358 -18.33 -0.08 -7.36
C PHE A 358 -17.19 0.93 -7.37
N THR A 359 -16.18 0.70 -8.22
CA THR A 359 -15.01 1.58 -8.31
C THR A 359 -15.36 2.96 -8.84
N ASP A 360 -16.27 3.02 -9.82
CA ASP A 360 -16.50 4.26 -10.57
C ASP A 360 -17.71 5.07 -10.04
N HIS A 361 -18.61 4.44 -9.26
CA HIS A 361 -19.91 5.08 -8.95
C HIS A 361 -20.31 5.05 -7.48
N LEU A 362 -19.57 4.40 -6.57
CA LEU A 362 -19.97 4.29 -5.16
C LEU A 362 -19.00 5.01 -4.22
N GLY A 363 -19.56 5.63 -3.19
CA GLY A 363 -18.83 6.35 -2.16
C GLY A 363 -18.63 7.84 -2.47
N SER A 364 -18.26 8.60 -1.45
CA SER A 364 -18.00 10.04 -1.58
C SER A 364 -16.56 10.31 -2.00
N PRO A 365 -16.30 11.29 -2.88
CA PRO A 365 -14.97 11.76 -3.19
C PRO A 365 -14.22 12.23 -1.92
N LEU A 366 -12.90 12.06 -1.91
CA LEU A 366 -12.09 12.32 -0.72
C LEU A 366 -12.25 13.72 -0.16
N ARG A 367 -12.24 14.75 -1.01
CA ARG A 367 -12.30 16.13 -0.57
C ARG A 367 -13.60 16.46 0.13
N ASP A 368 -14.73 16.06 -0.46
CA ASP A 368 -16.06 16.26 0.13
C ASP A 368 -16.21 15.46 1.42
N ALA A 369 -15.71 14.23 1.43
CA ALA A 369 -15.75 13.36 2.61
C ALA A 369 -14.92 13.93 3.78
N ILE A 370 -13.72 14.49 3.55
CA ILE A 370 -12.90 15.11 4.61
C ILE A 370 -13.63 16.31 5.21
N VAL A 371 -14.11 17.22 4.37
CA VAL A 371 -14.86 18.41 4.84
C VAL A 371 -16.09 17.99 5.65
N PHE A 372 -16.80 16.97 5.21
CA PHE A 372 -17.95 16.45 5.94
C PHE A 372 -17.57 15.86 7.31
N VAL A 373 -16.51 15.04 7.37
CA VAL A 373 -16.04 14.44 8.63
C VAL A 373 -15.52 15.49 9.59
N ASP A 374 -14.73 16.45 9.10
CA ASP A 374 -14.18 17.55 9.89
C ASP A 374 -15.31 18.40 10.51
N ASN A 375 -16.27 18.82 9.70
CA ASN A 375 -17.44 19.58 10.16
C ASN A 375 -18.30 18.79 11.16
N ALA A 376 -18.46 17.47 10.96
CA ALA A 376 -19.22 16.64 11.91
C ALA A 376 -18.54 16.57 13.28
N LEU A 377 -17.21 16.46 13.32
CA LEU A 377 -16.42 16.44 14.55
C LEU A 377 -16.38 17.83 15.23
N ILE A 378 -16.27 18.91 14.46
CA ILE A 378 -16.35 20.29 14.95
C ILE A 378 -17.74 20.54 15.56
N GLY A 379 -18.80 20.22 14.82
CA GLY A 379 -20.17 20.42 15.26
C GLY A 379 -20.52 19.65 16.53
N ALA A 380 -19.86 18.51 16.76
CA ALA A 380 -19.99 17.71 17.99
C ALA A 380 -19.06 18.18 19.14
N GLY A 381 -18.16 19.12 18.90
CA GLY A 381 -17.17 19.62 19.87
C GLY A 381 -16.07 18.62 20.23
N ILE A 382 -15.77 17.67 19.35
CA ILE A 382 -14.78 16.59 19.60
C ILE A 382 -13.63 16.54 18.60
N ARG A 383 -13.51 17.54 17.71
CA ARG A 383 -12.47 17.56 16.65
C ARG A 383 -11.04 17.46 17.21
N ASP A 384 -10.76 18.09 18.33
CA ASP A 384 -9.44 18.06 18.97
C ASP A 384 -9.06 16.66 19.50
N ARG A 385 -10.07 15.86 19.85
CA ARG A 385 -9.87 14.51 20.37
C ARG A 385 -9.68 13.46 19.26
N VAL A 386 -10.29 13.67 18.09
CA VAL A 386 -10.30 12.70 16.98
C VAL A 386 -9.52 13.24 15.80
N LYS A 387 -8.45 12.55 15.40
CA LYS A 387 -7.64 12.92 14.26
C LYS A 387 -8.21 12.36 12.95
N ILE A 388 -7.95 13.04 11.84
CA ILE A 388 -8.44 12.65 10.50
C ILE A 388 -7.26 12.29 9.60
N ALA A 389 -7.26 11.07 9.07
CA ALA A 389 -6.33 10.63 8.04
C ALA A 389 -7.01 10.65 6.67
N ALA A 390 -6.33 11.18 5.66
CA ALA A 390 -6.80 11.20 4.28
C ALA A 390 -6.19 10.06 3.45
N SER A 391 -6.99 9.33 2.69
CA SER A 391 -6.55 8.28 1.76
C SER A 391 -7.37 8.33 0.46
N GLY A 392 -6.72 8.48 -0.70
CA GLY A 392 -7.36 8.53 -2.02
C GLY A 392 -6.59 9.41 -3.01
N LYS A 393 -5.96 8.81 -4.01
CA LYS A 393 -5.21 9.48 -5.11
C LYS A 393 -4.25 10.64 -4.66
N ILE A 394 -3.70 10.59 -3.47
CA ILE A 394 -2.68 11.52 -2.99
C ILE A 394 -1.34 11.08 -3.55
N VAL A 395 -0.62 11.95 -4.28
CA VAL A 395 0.62 11.62 -5.01
C VAL A 395 1.78 12.55 -4.67
N SER A 396 1.49 13.84 -4.48
CA SER A 396 2.48 14.90 -4.35
C SER A 396 2.40 15.60 -3.00
N ALA A 397 3.41 16.41 -2.68
CA ALA A 397 3.37 17.32 -1.53
C ALA A 397 2.20 18.31 -1.65
N TYR A 398 1.88 18.75 -2.87
CA TYR A 398 0.71 19.61 -3.12
C TYR A 398 -0.59 18.93 -2.65
N ASP A 399 -0.78 17.65 -2.97
CA ASP A 399 -1.98 16.91 -2.54
C ASP A 399 -2.05 16.80 -1.02
N ILE A 400 -0.91 16.57 -0.34
CA ILE A 400 -0.85 16.52 1.13
C ILE A 400 -1.32 17.86 1.71
N VAL A 401 -0.70 18.96 1.29
CA VAL A 401 -1.05 20.29 1.79
C VAL A 401 -2.52 20.62 1.51
N ARG A 402 -3.01 20.31 0.31
CA ARG A 402 -4.40 20.54 -0.08
C ARG A 402 -5.40 19.81 0.83
N VAL A 403 -5.20 18.53 1.11
CA VAL A 403 -6.13 17.76 1.96
C VAL A 403 -5.99 18.13 3.44
N CYS A 404 -4.79 18.49 3.90
CA CYS A 404 -4.61 19.01 5.26
C CYS A 404 -5.27 20.37 5.43
N ALA A 405 -5.23 21.25 4.42
CA ALA A 405 -5.88 22.55 4.45
C ALA A 405 -7.41 22.48 4.57
N ILE A 406 -8.03 21.36 4.20
CA ILE A 406 -9.49 21.16 4.28
C ILE A 406 -9.93 20.24 5.43
N GLY A 407 -9.02 19.90 6.36
CA GLY A 407 -9.36 19.24 7.62
C GLY A 407 -8.65 17.93 7.93
N ALA A 408 -7.79 17.39 7.05
CA ALA A 408 -7.01 16.21 7.39
C ALA A 408 -5.81 16.55 8.29
N ASP A 409 -5.45 15.66 9.20
CA ASP A 409 -4.24 15.79 10.02
C ASP A 409 -3.02 15.12 9.37
N TRP A 410 -3.22 14.02 8.62
CA TRP A 410 -2.16 13.35 7.84
C TRP A 410 -2.71 12.61 6.63
N CYS A 411 -1.80 12.09 5.80
CA CYS A 411 -2.11 11.40 4.56
C CYS A 411 -1.58 9.97 4.54
N ASN A 412 -2.35 9.06 3.95
CA ASN A 412 -1.99 7.69 3.68
C ASN A 412 -1.97 7.45 2.16
N MET A 413 -0.81 7.08 1.60
CA MET A 413 -0.62 6.80 0.19
C MET A 413 -0.36 5.31 -0.05
N ALA A 414 -1.05 4.66 -1.02
CA ALA A 414 -0.76 3.28 -1.43
C ALA A 414 -0.08 3.23 -2.79
N ARG A 415 -0.79 3.63 -3.85
CA ARG A 415 -0.34 3.49 -5.25
C ARG A 415 0.95 4.26 -5.58
N PRO A 416 1.20 5.47 -5.06
CA PRO A 416 2.49 6.12 -5.25
C PRO A 416 3.66 5.29 -4.70
N PHE A 417 3.50 4.66 -3.53
CA PHE A 417 4.52 3.74 -3.02
C PHE A 417 4.65 2.48 -3.88
N MET A 418 3.55 1.98 -4.48
CA MET A 418 3.64 0.90 -5.47
C MET A 418 4.43 1.34 -6.71
N PHE A 419 4.23 2.54 -7.21
CA PHE A 419 5.02 3.10 -8.32
C PHE A 419 6.49 3.23 -7.94
N SER A 420 6.82 3.67 -6.72
CA SER A 420 8.20 3.82 -6.25
C SER A 420 8.97 2.50 -6.23
N VAL A 421 8.30 1.36 -6.04
CA VAL A 421 8.93 0.02 -6.10
C VAL A 421 8.76 -0.66 -7.46
N GLY A 422 8.21 0.03 -8.46
CA GLY A 422 8.22 -0.41 -9.85
C GLY A 422 6.89 -0.82 -10.46
N CYS A 423 5.75 -0.50 -9.86
CA CYS A 423 4.44 -0.70 -10.50
C CYS A 423 4.34 0.14 -11.79
N ILE A 424 3.79 -0.43 -12.86
CA ILE A 424 3.58 0.24 -14.16
C ILE A 424 2.12 0.53 -14.47
N GLN A 425 1.22 0.32 -13.50
CA GLN A 425 -0.22 0.46 -13.71
C GLN A 425 -0.80 -0.51 -14.76
N ALA A 426 -0.28 -1.75 -14.82
CA ALA A 426 -0.78 -2.76 -15.75
C ALA A 426 -2.22 -3.23 -15.45
N ARG A 427 -2.76 -2.93 -14.26
CA ARG A 427 -4.10 -3.30 -13.78
C ARG A 427 -4.37 -4.80 -13.67
N ASP A 428 -3.36 -5.64 -13.78
CA ASP A 428 -3.45 -7.09 -13.65
C ASP A 428 -3.10 -7.55 -12.22
N CYS A 429 -3.65 -6.86 -11.22
CA CYS A 429 -3.32 -7.10 -9.81
C CYS A 429 -4.04 -8.33 -9.22
N ALA A 430 -5.23 -8.68 -9.74
CA ALA A 430 -6.04 -9.77 -9.21
C ALA A 430 -5.61 -11.14 -9.70
N SER A 431 -5.11 -11.24 -10.93
CA SER A 431 -4.81 -12.50 -11.63
C SER A 431 -3.64 -13.31 -11.04
N GLY A 432 -2.72 -12.64 -10.34
CA GLY A 432 -1.45 -13.24 -9.94
C GLY A 432 -0.35 -13.16 -11.02
N HIS A 433 -0.64 -12.56 -12.19
CA HIS A 433 0.28 -12.43 -13.32
C HIS A 433 0.81 -10.99 -13.47
N CYS A 434 0.94 -10.26 -12.38
CA CYS A 434 1.48 -8.90 -12.39
C CYS A 434 2.85 -8.86 -13.09
N PRO A 435 3.02 -8.10 -14.18
CA PRO A 435 4.25 -8.13 -14.99
C PRO A 435 5.49 -7.59 -14.25
N THR A 436 5.28 -6.86 -13.15
CA THR A 436 6.38 -6.35 -12.31
C THR A 436 6.56 -7.12 -11.01
N GLY A 437 5.72 -8.12 -10.74
CA GLY A 437 5.76 -8.92 -9.53
C GLY A 437 5.34 -8.21 -8.25
N ILE A 438 4.86 -6.97 -8.35
CA ILE A 438 4.43 -6.22 -7.15
C ILE A 438 3.18 -6.84 -6.54
N ALA A 439 2.24 -7.33 -7.35
CA ALA A 439 0.99 -7.95 -6.91
C ALA A 439 0.97 -9.48 -7.12
N THR A 440 2.12 -10.08 -7.08
CA THR A 440 2.27 -11.54 -7.29
C THR A 440 2.66 -12.25 -6.02
#